data_78c745f53fbb17cb3cce4620563b46f3
#
_entry.id   78c745f53fbb17cb3cce4620563b46f3
#
_cell.length_a   1.000
_cell.length_b   1.000
_cell.length_c   1.000
_cell.angle_alpha   90.00
_cell.angle_beta   90.00
_cell.angle_gamma   90.00
#
_symmetry.space_group_name_H-M   'P 1'
#
loop_
_entity.id
_entity.type
_entity.pdbx_description
1 polymer ?
#
loop_
_entity_poly.entity_id
_entity_poly.type
_entity_poly.pdbx_seq_one_letter_code
_entity_poly.pdbx_strand_id
1 'polypeptide(L)'
;MIIRIDTDAATVHVQDGSGSRAIPFSDPEAFTVVSKAWLRVGWDVKDVYRFTWLGRPVIQLPEDLVRLQEAVFATKPDAIVETGVAHGGSLVFFASLCELAGHGVVVGVDIEIRPHNRAAIEAHPLFPRITLIEGDSTAAETFERVRDAVGRAERVFVFLDSNHTKQHVLQELRLYGSLVSAGSYLVAADSIMSDVVGAPRTQPDWDVNNPGAAVEEFLAEEDRFVREEPPRLFDESHVEGSVSYWPGGWLRRIR
;
A
#
# COMPACT_ATOMS: atom_id res chain seq x y z
N MET A 1 -10.45 -23.06 -9.48
CA MET A 1 -9.37 -23.00 -10.50
C MET A 1 -8.26 -23.96 -10.08
N ILE A 2 -7.69 -24.74 -11.02
CA ILE A 2 -6.51 -25.58 -10.80
C ILE A 2 -5.39 -25.02 -11.66
N ILE A 3 -4.20 -24.85 -11.05
CA ILE A 3 -2.99 -24.38 -11.74
C ILE A 3 -1.93 -25.49 -11.58
N ARG A 4 -1.33 -25.89 -12.70
CA ARG A 4 -0.18 -26.82 -12.75
C ARG A 4 0.95 -26.17 -13.53
N ILE A 5 2.15 -26.21 -12.99
CA ILE A 5 3.34 -25.65 -13.61
C ILE A 5 4.20 -26.83 -14.08
N ASP A 6 4.49 -26.89 -15.37
CA ASP A 6 5.41 -27.84 -15.98
C ASP A 6 6.69 -27.10 -16.36
N THR A 7 7.74 -27.31 -15.58
CA THR A 7 9.03 -26.63 -15.76
C THR A 7 9.82 -27.20 -16.94
N ASP A 8 9.59 -28.46 -17.29
CA ASP A 8 10.28 -29.11 -18.42
C ASP A 8 9.69 -28.67 -19.76
N ALA A 9 8.35 -28.59 -19.82
CA ALA A 9 7.64 -28.06 -20.99
C ALA A 9 7.58 -26.54 -21.05
N ALA A 10 8.03 -25.83 -19.99
CA ALA A 10 7.94 -24.39 -19.81
C ALA A 10 6.51 -23.85 -20.03
N THR A 11 5.51 -24.46 -19.38
CA THR A 11 4.08 -24.12 -19.50
C THR A 11 3.39 -24.04 -18.16
N VAL A 12 2.37 -23.17 -18.09
CA VAL A 12 1.37 -23.13 -17.01
C VAL A 12 0.05 -23.67 -17.54
N HIS A 13 -0.48 -24.71 -16.93
CA HIS A 13 -1.79 -25.27 -17.23
C HIS A 13 -2.83 -24.71 -16.27
N VAL A 14 -3.87 -24.10 -16.81
CA VAL A 14 -5.02 -23.56 -16.06
C VAL A 14 -6.25 -24.34 -16.41
N GLN A 15 -6.99 -24.80 -15.39
CA GLN A 15 -8.29 -25.42 -15.53
C GLN A 15 -9.28 -24.66 -14.63
N ASP A 16 -10.30 -24.09 -15.22
CA ASP A 16 -11.35 -23.32 -14.55
C ASP A 16 -12.73 -23.55 -15.21
N GLY A 17 -13.71 -22.70 -14.86
CA GLY A 17 -15.07 -22.79 -15.43
C GLY A 17 -15.16 -22.56 -16.94
N SER A 18 -14.14 -21.97 -17.56
CA SER A 18 -14.07 -21.72 -19.01
C SER A 18 -13.42 -22.88 -19.79
N GLY A 19 -12.80 -23.83 -19.08
CA GLY A 19 -12.14 -24.99 -19.68
C GLY A 19 -10.72 -25.21 -19.20
N SER A 20 -9.90 -25.83 -20.05
CA SER A 20 -8.47 -26.11 -19.78
C SER A 20 -7.62 -25.50 -20.89
N ARG A 21 -6.54 -24.77 -20.52
CA ARG A 21 -5.58 -24.17 -21.44
C ARG A 21 -4.15 -24.31 -20.92
N ALA A 22 -3.21 -24.39 -21.84
CA ALA A 22 -1.78 -24.36 -21.57
C ALA A 22 -1.22 -23.00 -22.04
N ILE A 23 -0.49 -22.33 -21.18
CA ILE A 23 0.06 -20.99 -21.38
C ILE A 23 1.59 -21.12 -21.34
N PRO A 24 2.32 -20.77 -22.39
CA PRO A 24 3.79 -20.79 -22.38
C PRO A 24 4.35 -19.82 -21.33
N PHE A 25 5.52 -20.11 -20.73
CA PHE A 25 6.16 -19.19 -19.80
C PHE A 25 6.53 -17.83 -20.41
N SER A 26 6.70 -17.79 -21.74
CA SER A 26 6.94 -16.54 -22.47
C SER A 26 5.71 -15.64 -22.62
N ASP A 27 4.53 -16.14 -22.29
CA ASP A 27 3.29 -15.37 -22.34
C ASP A 27 3.10 -14.60 -21.03
N PRO A 28 2.85 -13.27 -21.05
CA PRO A 28 2.59 -12.48 -19.86
C PRO A 28 1.44 -13.01 -18.98
N GLU A 29 0.46 -13.69 -19.56
CA GLU A 29 -0.62 -14.34 -18.81
C GLU A 29 -0.08 -15.39 -17.83
N ALA A 30 0.98 -16.13 -18.21
CA ALA A 30 1.59 -17.12 -17.33
C ALA A 30 2.12 -16.48 -16.05
N PHE A 31 2.81 -15.33 -16.19
CA PHE A 31 3.28 -14.55 -15.03
C PHE A 31 2.12 -14.09 -14.15
N THR A 32 1.05 -13.54 -14.76
CA THR A 32 -0.13 -13.08 -14.04
C THR A 32 -0.81 -14.20 -13.24
N VAL A 33 -0.93 -15.39 -13.82
CA VAL A 33 -1.55 -16.55 -13.14
C VAL A 33 -0.69 -17.04 -11.98
N VAL A 34 0.62 -17.14 -12.19
CA VAL A 34 1.56 -17.63 -11.17
C VAL A 34 1.73 -16.63 -10.03
N SER A 35 1.85 -15.34 -10.33
CA SER A 35 1.99 -14.30 -9.31
C SER A 35 0.76 -14.19 -8.41
N LYS A 36 -0.45 -14.30 -8.96
CA LYS A 36 -1.69 -14.35 -8.14
C LYS A 36 -1.72 -15.56 -7.20
N ALA A 37 -1.30 -16.72 -7.68
CA ALA A 37 -1.19 -17.91 -6.84
C ALA A 37 -0.12 -17.74 -5.75
N TRP A 38 1.01 -17.12 -6.09
CA TRP A 38 2.09 -16.81 -5.15
C TRP A 38 1.65 -15.81 -4.07
N LEU A 39 0.96 -14.72 -4.43
CA LEU A 39 0.39 -13.76 -3.47
C LEU A 39 -0.56 -14.46 -2.48
N ARG A 40 -1.43 -15.36 -2.99
CA ARG A 40 -2.34 -16.13 -2.14
C ARG A 40 -1.59 -17.06 -1.19
N VAL A 41 -0.59 -17.78 -1.66
CA VAL A 41 0.25 -18.65 -0.81
C VAL A 41 1.05 -17.80 0.18
N GLY A 42 1.61 -16.66 -0.25
CA GLY A 42 2.30 -15.70 0.60
C GLY A 42 1.41 -15.18 1.74
N TRP A 43 0.16 -14.89 1.44
CA TRP A 43 -0.84 -14.54 2.47
C TRP A 43 -1.01 -15.67 3.50
N ASP A 44 -1.21 -16.90 3.02
CA ASP A 44 -1.45 -18.07 3.90
C ASP A 44 -0.29 -18.31 4.87
N VAL A 45 0.96 -18.12 4.42
CA VAL A 45 2.17 -18.34 5.22
C VAL A 45 2.72 -17.08 5.88
N LYS A 46 2.08 -15.93 5.72
CA LYS A 46 2.53 -14.62 6.25
C LYS A 46 3.90 -14.19 5.72
N ASP A 47 4.16 -14.35 4.43
CA ASP A 47 5.47 -14.06 3.85
C ASP A 47 5.96 -12.64 4.13
N VAL A 48 5.09 -11.63 4.04
CA VAL A 48 5.43 -10.22 4.30
C VAL A 48 5.81 -9.90 5.75
N TYR A 49 5.57 -10.81 6.70
CA TYR A 49 5.90 -10.59 8.12
C TYR A 49 7.36 -10.91 8.49
N ARG A 50 8.21 -11.20 7.52
CA ARG A 50 9.62 -11.56 7.74
C ARG A 50 10.61 -10.47 7.30
N PHE A 51 10.12 -9.38 6.73
CA PHE A 51 10.97 -8.32 6.23
C PHE A 51 11.26 -7.25 7.27
N THR A 52 12.39 -6.60 7.13
CA THR A 52 12.77 -5.42 7.92
C THR A 52 13.32 -4.33 7.01
N TRP A 53 13.08 -3.07 7.36
CA TRP A 53 13.73 -1.93 6.73
C TRP A 53 14.59 -1.20 7.78
N LEU A 54 15.89 -1.14 7.55
CA LEU A 54 16.86 -0.52 8.46
C LEU A 54 16.66 -0.94 9.94
N GLY A 55 16.40 -2.24 10.16
CA GLY A 55 16.23 -2.84 11.47
C GLY A 55 14.83 -2.76 12.07
N ARG A 56 13.84 -2.14 11.40
CA ARG A 56 12.45 -2.15 11.85
C ARG A 56 11.61 -3.12 11.00
N PRO A 57 10.75 -3.97 11.63
CA PRO A 57 9.85 -4.83 10.87
C PRO A 57 8.94 -4.00 9.95
N VAL A 58 8.91 -4.35 8.67
CA VAL A 58 8.03 -3.76 7.66
C VAL A 58 7.12 -4.87 7.12
N ILE A 59 5.80 -4.67 7.24
CA ILE A 59 4.80 -5.65 6.84
C ILE A 59 4.28 -5.23 5.47
N GLN A 60 5.15 -5.29 4.47
CA GLN A 60 4.84 -4.88 3.10
C GLN A 60 5.46 -5.85 2.10
N LEU A 61 4.82 -6.00 0.95
CA LEU A 61 5.38 -6.73 -0.16
C LEU A 61 6.61 -5.96 -0.71
N PRO A 62 7.76 -6.60 -0.96
CA PRO A 62 8.94 -5.90 -1.49
C PRO A 62 8.68 -5.15 -2.80
N GLU A 63 7.85 -5.70 -3.68
CA GLU A 63 7.42 -5.05 -4.93
C GLU A 63 6.66 -3.75 -4.65
N ASP A 64 5.77 -3.76 -3.67
CA ASP A 64 5.02 -2.56 -3.28
C ASP A 64 5.94 -1.48 -2.67
N LEU A 65 6.95 -1.87 -1.87
CA LEU A 65 7.95 -0.92 -1.37
C LEU A 65 8.75 -0.26 -2.50
N VAL A 66 9.13 -1.02 -3.53
CA VAL A 66 9.82 -0.45 -4.70
C VAL A 66 8.90 0.55 -5.41
N ARG A 67 7.62 0.23 -5.60
CA ARG A 67 6.65 1.15 -6.22
C ARG A 67 6.41 2.40 -5.38
N LEU A 68 6.35 2.28 -4.04
CA LEU A 68 6.31 3.46 -3.14
C LEU A 68 7.55 4.34 -3.31
N GLN A 69 8.73 3.72 -3.36
CA GLN A 69 9.98 4.47 -3.56
C GLN A 69 9.96 5.25 -4.87
N GLU A 70 9.54 4.64 -5.99
CA GLU A 70 9.44 5.30 -7.29
C GLU A 70 8.45 6.48 -7.24
N ALA A 71 7.28 6.30 -6.60
CA ALA A 71 6.29 7.36 -6.44
C ALA A 71 6.83 8.53 -5.60
N VAL A 72 7.46 8.24 -4.47
CA VAL A 72 8.07 9.25 -3.59
C VAL A 72 9.20 9.98 -4.31
N PHE A 73 10.05 9.27 -5.04
CA PHE A 73 11.13 9.87 -5.84
C PHE A 73 10.60 10.80 -6.93
N ALA A 74 9.52 10.42 -7.61
CA ALA A 74 8.91 11.20 -8.69
C ALA A 74 8.18 12.45 -8.14
N THR A 75 7.43 12.32 -7.04
CA THR A 75 6.60 13.41 -6.48
C THR A 75 7.37 14.33 -5.55
N LYS A 76 8.48 13.86 -4.96
CA LYS A 76 9.35 14.61 -4.03
C LYS A 76 8.55 15.30 -2.92
N PRO A 77 7.79 14.58 -2.10
CA PRO A 77 6.90 15.17 -1.12
C PRO A 77 7.68 15.91 -0.02
N ASP A 78 7.11 17.03 0.43
CA ASP A 78 7.60 17.75 1.61
C ASP A 78 7.05 17.12 2.91
N ALA A 79 5.91 16.43 2.82
CA ALA A 79 5.36 15.62 3.89
C ALA A 79 4.75 14.32 3.34
N ILE A 80 4.99 13.23 4.07
CA ILE A 80 4.33 11.93 3.86
C ILE A 80 3.50 11.65 5.09
N VAL A 81 2.21 11.38 4.91
CA VAL A 81 1.30 11.00 6.00
C VAL A 81 0.99 9.51 5.87
N GLU A 82 1.15 8.77 6.94
CA GLU A 82 0.80 7.35 7.04
C GLU A 82 -0.19 7.12 8.17
N THR A 83 -1.29 6.44 7.89
CA THR A 83 -2.17 5.88 8.90
C THR A 83 -1.85 4.39 9.08
N GLY A 84 -1.69 3.95 10.34
CA GLY A 84 -1.19 2.61 10.68
C GLY A 84 0.33 2.58 10.88
N VAL A 85 0.78 2.64 12.14
CA VAL A 85 2.21 2.65 12.49
C VAL A 85 2.75 1.25 12.74
N ALA A 86 1.95 0.39 13.36
CA ALA A 86 2.34 -0.98 13.74
C ALA A 86 3.75 -1.06 14.36
N HIS A 87 4.72 -1.61 13.64
CA HIS A 87 6.12 -1.71 14.08
C HIS A 87 7.01 -0.53 13.65
N GLY A 88 6.49 0.38 12.82
CA GLY A 88 7.19 1.57 12.32
C GLY A 88 8.18 1.32 11.19
N GLY A 89 8.12 0.16 10.54
CA GLY A 89 9.03 -0.16 9.43
C GLY A 89 8.79 0.70 8.20
N SER A 90 7.54 0.94 7.84
CA SER A 90 7.12 1.81 6.75
C SER A 90 7.43 3.28 7.03
N LEU A 91 7.26 3.76 8.28
CA LEU A 91 7.69 5.10 8.67
C LEU A 91 9.20 5.29 8.47
N VAL A 92 10.00 4.29 8.89
CA VAL A 92 11.46 4.33 8.70
C VAL A 92 11.83 4.24 7.22
N PHE A 93 11.08 3.46 6.43
CA PHE A 93 11.24 3.43 4.98
C PHE A 93 11.01 4.82 4.37
N PHE A 94 9.89 5.46 4.61
CA PHE A 94 9.60 6.80 4.11
C PHE A 94 10.61 7.85 4.63
N ALA A 95 10.97 7.79 5.90
CA ALA A 95 11.98 8.69 6.48
C ALA A 95 13.35 8.52 5.82
N SER A 96 13.73 7.30 5.42
CA SER A 96 14.97 7.04 4.68
C SER A 96 14.97 7.67 3.29
N LEU A 97 13.82 7.65 2.60
CA LEU A 97 13.66 8.32 1.31
C LEU A 97 13.74 9.85 1.45
N CYS A 98 13.10 10.41 2.49
CA CYS A 98 13.21 11.84 2.81
C CYS A 98 14.66 12.24 3.15
N GLU A 99 15.40 11.39 3.88
CA GLU A 99 16.81 11.62 4.20
C GLU A 99 17.67 11.66 2.94
N LEU A 100 17.51 10.68 2.05
CA LEU A 100 18.24 10.63 0.77
C LEU A 100 17.89 11.80 -0.15
N ALA A 101 16.64 12.27 -0.11
CA ALA A 101 16.19 13.44 -0.87
C ALA A 101 16.69 14.78 -0.27
N GLY A 102 17.18 14.78 0.97
CA GLY A 102 17.61 15.96 1.70
C GLY A 102 16.48 16.84 2.23
N HIS A 103 15.21 16.45 2.06
CA HIS A 103 14.02 17.16 2.55
C HIS A 103 12.88 16.18 2.85
N GLY A 104 11.81 16.70 3.42
CA GLY A 104 10.60 15.97 3.74
C GLY A 104 10.56 15.42 5.18
N VAL A 105 9.35 15.24 5.68
CA VAL A 105 9.02 14.68 6.98
C VAL A 105 7.96 13.60 6.83
N VAL A 106 7.85 12.72 7.83
CA VAL A 106 6.85 11.64 7.88
C VAL A 106 5.98 11.82 9.11
N VAL A 107 4.67 11.79 8.94
CA VAL A 107 3.69 11.86 10.02
C VAL A 107 2.97 10.51 10.08
N GLY A 108 3.21 9.74 11.15
CA GLY A 108 2.57 8.45 11.40
C GLY A 108 1.44 8.57 12.41
N VAL A 109 0.28 8.03 12.07
CA VAL A 109 -0.93 8.02 12.91
C VAL A 109 -1.30 6.58 13.25
N ASP A 110 -1.56 6.29 14.52
CA ASP A 110 -2.10 5.00 14.94
C ASP A 110 -3.02 5.20 16.14
N ILE A 111 -4.05 4.37 16.25
CA ILE A 111 -4.96 4.42 17.40
C ILE A 111 -4.22 4.07 18.71
N GLU A 112 -3.20 3.19 18.62
CA GLU A 112 -2.35 2.78 19.73
C GLU A 112 -0.92 2.50 19.24
N ILE A 113 0.02 3.35 19.56
CA ILE A 113 1.44 3.09 19.32
C ILE A 113 2.02 2.37 20.52
N ARG A 114 2.12 1.04 20.45
CA ARG A 114 2.59 0.19 21.55
C ARG A 114 3.91 0.70 22.13
N PRO A 115 4.07 0.79 23.46
CA PRO A 115 5.23 1.45 24.09
C PRO A 115 6.60 0.96 23.60
N HIS A 116 6.75 -0.35 23.37
CA HIS A 116 7.99 -0.92 22.87
C HIS A 116 8.29 -0.55 21.42
N ASN A 117 7.27 -0.39 20.56
CA ASN A 117 7.42 0.07 19.18
C ASN A 117 7.74 1.58 19.17
N ARG A 118 7.01 2.37 19.96
CA ARG A 118 7.29 3.81 20.11
C ARG A 118 8.75 4.04 20.53
N ALA A 119 9.21 3.39 21.60
CA ALA A 119 10.59 3.52 22.07
C ALA A 119 11.62 3.13 21.00
N ALA A 120 11.35 2.07 20.22
CA ALA A 120 12.24 1.64 19.16
C ALA A 120 12.24 2.57 17.93
N ILE A 121 11.13 3.22 17.61
CA ILE A 121 11.05 4.25 16.56
C ILE A 121 11.76 5.53 17.03
N GLU A 122 11.50 5.97 18.25
CA GLU A 122 12.12 7.17 18.84
C GLU A 122 13.65 7.04 19.00
N ALA A 123 14.15 5.82 19.22
CA ALA A 123 15.59 5.55 19.26
C ALA A 123 16.24 5.40 17.87
N HIS A 124 15.46 5.39 16.79
CA HIS A 124 15.98 5.19 15.44
C HIS A 124 16.68 6.46 14.92
N PRO A 125 17.84 6.36 14.21
CA PRO A 125 18.57 7.52 13.69
C PRO A 125 17.74 8.44 12.79
N LEU A 126 16.72 7.92 12.11
CA LEU A 126 15.82 8.69 11.24
C LEU A 126 14.64 9.31 11.97
N PHE A 127 14.52 9.12 13.29
CA PHE A 127 13.42 9.70 14.08
C PHE A 127 13.27 11.24 13.94
N PRO A 128 14.33 12.04 13.77
CA PRO A 128 14.18 13.48 13.56
C PRO A 128 13.29 13.88 12.37
N ARG A 129 13.02 12.93 11.45
CA ARG A 129 12.08 13.13 10.32
C ARG A 129 10.69 12.59 10.61
N ILE A 130 10.45 11.94 11.75
CA ILE A 130 9.20 11.22 12.05
C ILE A 130 8.44 11.95 13.16
N THR A 131 7.18 12.21 12.94
CA THR A 131 6.23 12.68 13.96
C THR A 131 5.21 11.57 14.22
N LEU A 132 5.05 11.17 15.47
CA LEU A 132 4.09 10.14 15.89
C LEU A 132 2.85 10.79 16.53
N ILE A 133 1.69 10.46 16.00
CA ILE A 133 0.38 10.91 16.51
C ILE A 133 -0.42 9.68 16.91
N GLU A 134 -0.78 9.60 18.20
CA GLU A 134 -1.66 8.54 18.70
C GLU A 134 -3.10 9.06 18.75
N GLY A 135 -4.01 8.32 18.12
CA GLY A 135 -5.42 8.65 18.03
C GLY A 135 -6.11 7.93 16.86
N ASP A 136 -7.43 7.91 16.88
CA ASP A 136 -8.24 7.37 15.78
C ASP A 136 -8.04 8.25 14.54
N SER A 137 -7.54 7.67 13.45
CA SER A 137 -7.26 8.36 12.19
C SER A 137 -8.49 9.02 11.56
N THR A 138 -9.68 8.50 11.86
CA THR A 138 -10.97 9.06 11.38
C THR A 138 -11.53 10.16 12.27
N ALA A 139 -10.95 10.37 13.47
CA ALA A 139 -11.41 11.43 14.37
C ALA A 139 -10.93 12.82 13.92
N ALA A 140 -11.83 13.79 13.95
CA ALA A 140 -11.53 15.18 13.55
C ALA A 140 -10.36 15.78 14.33
N GLU A 141 -10.26 15.53 15.64
CA GLU A 141 -9.17 16.01 16.48
C GLU A 141 -7.81 15.43 16.04
N THR A 142 -7.76 14.15 15.71
CA THR A 142 -6.54 13.50 15.21
C THR A 142 -6.14 14.07 13.85
N PHE A 143 -7.11 14.25 12.96
CA PHE A 143 -6.87 14.85 11.65
C PHE A 143 -6.32 16.29 11.75
N GLU A 144 -6.86 17.13 12.66
CA GLU A 144 -6.33 18.47 12.90
C GLU A 144 -4.87 18.43 13.37
N ARG A 145 -4.49 17.51 14.26
CA ARG A 145 -3.10 17.32 14.70
C ARG A 145 -2.19 16.90 13.54
N VAL A 146 -2.69 16.06 12.63
CA VAL A 146 -1.96 15.70 11.40
C VAL A 146 -1.77 16.91 10.51
N ARG A 147 -2.82 17.68 10.29
CA ARG A 147 -2.76 18.91 9.49
C ARG A 147 -1.76 19.92 10.05
N ASP A 148 -1.73 20.08 11.38
CA ASP A 148 -0.76 20.95 12.05
C ASP A 148 0.68 20.42 11.89
N ALA A 149 0.89 19.09 11.96
CA ALA A 149 2.20 18.45 11.76
C ALA A 149 2.68 18.54 10.29
N VAL A 150 1.77 18.43 9.32
CA VAL A 150 2.04 18.67 7.90
C VAL A 150 2.40 20.14 7.64
N GLY A 151 1.76 21.05 8.36
CA GLY A 151 2.08 22.48 8.37
C GLY A 151 1.95 23.14 7.00
N ARG A 152 3.06 23.69 6.48
CA ARG A 152 3.12 24.41 5.21
C ARG A 152 3.68 23.57 4.05
N ALA A 153 3.67 22.26 4.16
CA ALA A 153 4.12 21.38 3.08
C ALA A 153 3.29 21.64 1.81
N GLU A 154 3.96 21.87 0.70
CA GLU A 154 3.30 22.12 -0.60
C GLU A 154 3.01 20.82 -1.34
N ARG A 155 3.85 19.79 -1.12
CA ARG A 155 3.73 18.47 -1.74
C ARG A 155 3.51 17.43 -0.66
N VAL A 156 2.31 16.89 -0.63
CA VAL A 156 1.89 15.89 0.36
C VAL A 156 1.53 14.59 -0.33
N PHE A 157 2.09 13.50 0.16
CA PHE A 157 1.79 12.13 -0.21
C PHE A 157 1.10 11.45 0.97
N VAL A 158 0.10 10.61 0.72
CA VAL A 158 -0.65 9.92 1.79
C VAL A 158 -0.69 8.41 1.54
N PHE A 159 -0.41 7.64 2.58
CA PHE A 159 -0.46 6.18 2.62
C PHE A 159 -1.38 5.70 3.73
N LEU A 160 -2.48 5.03 3.38
CA LEU A 160 -3.51 4.54 4.29
C LEU A 160 -3.32 3.04 4.51
N ASP A 161 -2.90 2.65 5.72
CA ASP A 161 -2.57 1.26 6.09
C ASP A 161 -2.99 0.95 7.55
N SER A 162 -4.13 1.48 8.00
CA SER A 162 -4.60 1.38 9.38
C SER A 162 -5.61 0.23 9.57
N ASN A 163 -6.87 0.53 9.44
CA ASN A 163 -7.99 -0.40 9.51
C ASN A 163 -8.53 -0.63 8.09
N HIS A 164 -8.71 -1.89 7.72
CA HIS A 164 -9.02 -2.26 6.34
C HIS A 164 -10.53 -2.49 6.09
N THR A 165 -11.42 -2.06 7.01
CA THR A 165 -12.86 -2.09 6.74
C THR A 165 -13.23 -0.99 5.75
N LYS A 166 -14.16 -1.28 4.84
CA LYS A 166 -14.63 -0.33 3.83
C LYS A 166 -15.00 1.03 4.43
N GLN A 167 -15.77 1.04 5.54
CA GLN A 167 -16.25 2.27 6.15
C GLN A 167 -15.09 3.13 6.69
N HIS A 168 -14.12 2.50 7.36
CA HIS A 168 -12.99 3.21 7.93
C HIS A 168 -12.10 3.80 6.83
N VAL A 169 -11.70 2.98 5.84
CA VAL A 169 -10.88 3.44 4.72
C VAL A 169 -11.57 4.56 3.93
N LEU A 170 -12.89 4.46 3.71
CA LEU A 170 -13.63 5.52 3.03
C LEU A 170 -13.59 6.85 3.80
N GLN A 171 -13.68 6.80 5.14
CA GLN A 171 -13.55 7.99 5.97
C GLN A 171 -12.13 8.57 5.89
N GLU A 172 -11.10 7.73 5.94
CA GLU A 172 -9.71 8.18 5.75
C GLU A 172 -9.50 8.78 4.35
N LEU A 173 -9.99 8.14 3.29
CA LEU A 173 -9.92 8.67 1.92
C LEU A 173 -10.52 10.07 1.82
N ARG A 174 -11.69 10.30 2.41
CA ARG A 174 -12.35 11.61 2.44
C ARG A 174 -11.58 12.66 3.24
N LEU A 175 -11.05 12.31 4.41
CA LEU A 175 -10.29 13.23 5.25
C LEU A 175 -8.91 13.53 4.67
N TYR A 176 -8.10 12.49 4.49
CA TYR A 176 -6.69 12.63 4.11
C TYR A 176 -6.50 12.95 2.63
N GLY A 177 -7.46 12.62 1.77
CA GLY A 177 -7.48 13.06 0.37
C GLY A 177 -7.43 14.58 0.23
N SER A 178 -7.95 15.32 1.21
CA SER A 178 -7.87 16.79 1.24
C SER A 178 -6.44 17.32 1.37
N LEU A 179 -5.52 16.55 1.97
CA LEU A 179 -4.11 16.91 2.16
C LEU A 179 -3.26 16.65 0.92
N VAL A 180 -3.62 15.66 0.10
CA VAL A 180 -2.82 15.25 -1.06
C VAL A 180 -2.69 16.39 -2.05
N SER A 181 -1.50 16.67 -2.52
CA SER A 181 -1.26 17.73 -3.51
C SER A 181 -1.57 17.27 -4.93
N ALA A 182 -1.95 18.18 -5.81
CA ALA A 182 -2.14 17.86 -7.22
C ALA A 182 -0.86 17.25 -7.83
N GLY A 183 -1.02 16.14 -8.54
CA GLY A 183 0.08 15.33 -9.10
C GLY A 183 0.68 14.31 -8.11
N SER A 184 0.32 14.35 -6.82
CA SER A 184 0.72 13.39 -5.80
C SER A 184 -0.29 12.26 -5.64
N TYR A 185 -0.04 11.34 -4.72
CA TYR A 185 -0.82 10.12 -4.55
C TYR A 185 -1.44 10.00 -3.16
N LEU A 186 -2.62 9.40 -3.15
CA LEU A 186 -3.30 8.79 -2.01
C LEU A 186 -3.33 7.29 -2.24
N VAL A 187 -2.72 6.52 -1.37
CA VAL A 187 -2.63 5.06 -1.53
C VAL A 187 -3.43 4.36 -0.45
N ALA A 188 -4.32 3.46 -0.84
CA ALA A 188 -5.05 2.58 0.08
C ALA A 188 -4.45 1.17 0.02
N ALA A 189 -3.81 0.75 1.11
CA ALA A 189 -3.19 -0.57 1.23
C ALA A 189 -4.22 -1.70 1.34
N ASP A 190 -3.76 -2.93 1.19
CA ASP A 190 -4.48 -4.20 1.42
C ASP A 190 -5.78 -4.41 0.63
N SER A 191 -5.94 -3.76 -0.53
CA SER A 191 -7.08 -4.00 -1.40
C SER A 191 -7.15 -5.43 -1.97
N ILE A 192 -6.08 -6.25 -1.84
CA ILE A 192 -6.06 -7.69 -2.14
C ILE A 192 -7.06 -8.49 -1.29
N MET A 193 -7.61 -7.91 -0.22
CA MET A 193 -8.49 -8.62 0.71
C MET A 193 -9.65 -9.33 0.03
N SER A 194 -10.24 -8.77 -1.02
CA SER A 194 -11.28 -9.42 -1.81
C SER A 194 -10.81 -10.72 -2.50
N ASP A 195 -9.54 -10.79 -2.90
CA ASP A 195 -8.97 -11.92 -3.63
C ASP A 195 -8.55 -13.07 -2.69
N VAL A 196 -8.42 -12.79 -1.39
CA VAL A 196 -7.96 -13.77 -0.40
C VAL A 196 -9.07 -14.29 0.52
N VAL A 197 -10.34 -13.98 0.25
CA VAL A 197 -11.48 -14.52 1.01
C VAL A 197 -11.39 -16.03 1.11
N GLY A 198 -11.66 -16.56 2.32
CA GLY A 198 -11.52 -17.98 2.65
C GLY A 198 -10.08 -18.44 2.93
N ALA A 199 -9.09 -17.55 2.88
CA ALA A 199 -7.75 -17.80 3.41
C ALA A 199 -7.72 -17.78 4.95
N PRO A 200 -6.66 -18.26 5.60
CA PRO A 200 -6.46 -18.04 7.03
C PRO A 200 -6.48 -16.54 7.38
N ARG A 201 -7.09 -16.20 8.51
CA ARG A 201 -7.18 -14.81 9.05
C ARG A 201 -8.03 -13.84 8.22
N THR A 202 -8.88 -14.34 7.33
CA THR A 202 -9.83 -13.51 6.57
C THR A 202 -11.21 -13.52 7.23
N GLN A 203 -12.03 -12.50 6.92
CA GLN A 203 -13.44 -12.46 7.31
C GLN A 203 -14.33 -12.84 6.10
N PRO A 204 -15.52 -13.40 6.34
CA PRO A 204 -16.40 -13.81 5.25
C PRO A 204 -16.90 -12.66 4.37
N ASP A 205 -16.91 -11.44 4.89
CA ASP A 205 -17.43 -10.24 4.24
C ASP A 205 -16.35 -9.43 3.48
N TRP A 206 -15.11 -9.92 3.42
CA TRP A 206 -14.02 -9.21 2.74
C TRP A 206 -14.19 -9.07 1.23
N ASP A 207 -15.14 -9.79 0.64
CA ASP A 207 -15.55 -9.60 -0.75
C ASP A 207 -16.20 -8.23 -1.01
N VAL A 208 -16.83 -7.62 0.03
CA VAL A 208 -17.51 -6.32 -0.04
C VAL A 208 -17.00 -5.30 1.00
N ASN A 209 -16.45 -5.78 2.11
CA ASN A 209 -15.94 -4.96 3.21
C ASN A 209 -14.40 -4.94 3.20
N ASN A 210 -13.84 -4.14 2.28
CA ASN A 210 -12.41 -4.07 2.02
C ASN A 210 -11.99 -2.68 1.49
N PRO A 211 -10.69 -2.36 1.47
CA PRO A 211 -10.18 -1.08 0.97
C PRO A 211 -10.51 -0.81 -0.50
N GLY A 212 -10.51 -1.84 -1.36
CA GLY A 212 -10.87 -1.70 -2.77
C GLY A 212 -12.31 -1.19 -2.96
N ALA A 213 -13.26 -1.74 -2.17
CA ALA A 213 -14.64 -1.27 -2.19
C ALA A 213 -14.80 0.18 -1.66
N ALA A 214 -13.93 0.62 -0.75
CA ALA A 214 -13.88 2.00 -0.29
C ALA A 214 -13.35 2.93 -1.41
N VAL A 215 -12.33 2.51 -2.12
CA VAL A 215 -11.76 3.24 -3.26
C VAL A 215 -12.79 3.44 -4.37
N GLU A 216 -13.58 2.40 -4.70
CA GLU A 216 -14.65 2.51 -5.71
C GLU A 216 -15.67 3.58 -5.32
N GLU A 217 -16.12 3.58 -4.06
CA GLU A 217 -17.10 4.56 -3.57
C GLU A 217 -16.52 5.96 -3.55
N PHE A 218 -15.29 6.12 -3.08
CA PHE A 218 -14.59 7.41 -3.07
C PHE A 218 -14.43 8.02 -4.46
N LEU A 219 -14.02 7.24 -5.45
CA LEU A 219 -13.87 7.72 -6.83
C LEU A 219 -15.19 8.05 -7.51
N ALA A 220 -16.31 7.47 -7.07
CA ALA A 220 -17.64 7.86 -7.54
C ALA A 220 -18.11 9.22 -7.00
N GLU A 221 -17.56 9.66 -5.87
CA GLU A 221 -17.91 10.92 -5.19
C GLU A 221 -16.90 12.04 -5.47
N GLU A 222 -15.63 11.70 -5.76
CA GLU A 222 -14.52 12.64 -5.73
C GLU A 222 -13.77 12.68 -7.09
N ASP A 223 -14.11 13.65 -7.90
CA ASP A 223 -13.61 13.82 -9.27
C ASP A 223 -12.20 14.45 -9.37
N ARG A 224 -11.61 14.85 -8.24
CA ARG A 224 -10.23 15.32 -8.18
C ARG A 224 -9.20 14.20 -8.22
N PHE A 225 -9.63 12.94 -8.07
CA PHE A 225 -8.76 11.77 -8.09
C PHE A 225 -9.09 10.84 -9.25
N VAL A 226 -8.06 10.16 -9.73
CA VAL A 226 -8.17 9.07 -10.71
C VAL A 226 -7.40 7.87 -10.20
N ARG A 227 -7.87 6.65 -10.51
CA ARG A 227 -7.10 5.44 -10.26
C ARG A 227 -5.95 5.38 -11.26
N GLU A 228 -4.75 5.58 -10.78
CA GLU A 228 -3.56 5.59 -11.61
C GLU A 228 -2.32 5.23 -10.77
N GLU A 229 -1.64 4.16 -11.15
CA GLU A 229 -0.33 3.81 -10.58
C GLU A 229 0.74 4.81 -11.03
N PRO A 230 1.82 5.00 -10.23
CA PRO A 230 2.97 5.77 -10.68
C PRO A 230 3.51 5.22 -12.01
N PRO A 231 3.90 6.09 -12.95
CA PRO A 231 4.48 5.63 -14.22
C PRO A 231 5.75 4.82 -13.95
N ARG A 232 5.96 3.77 -14.73
CA ARG A 232 7.23 3.04 -14.72
C ARG A 232 8.25 3.86 -15.49
N LEU A 233 9.32 4.27 -14.81
CA LEU A 233 10.40 5.05 -15.44
C LEU A 233 11.28 4.17 -16.32
N PHE A 234 11.30 2.87 -16.05
CA PHE A 234 12.02 1.85 -16.81
C PHE A 234 11.14 0.60 -16.88
N ASP A 235 10.77 0.19 -18.07
CA ASP A 235 10.00 -1.03 -18.30
C ASP A 235 10.40 -1.66 -19.64
N GLU A 236 11.20 -2.71 -19.60
CA GLU A 236 11.52 -3.56 -20.74
C GLU A 236 10.77 -4.90 -20.65
N SER A 237 9.84 -5.03 -19.67
CA SER A 237 9.04 -6.22 -19.50
C SER A 237 7.88 -6.27 -20.49
N HIS A 238 7.32 -7.46 -20.68
CA HIS A 238 6.06 -7.67 -21.40
C HIS A 238 4.88 -7.89 -20.43
N VAL A 239 5.11 -7.66 -19.10
CA VAL A 239 4.11 -7.92 -18.07
C VAL A 239 3.18 -6.73 -17.94
N GLU A 240 1.89 -6.97 -18.03
CA GLU A 240 0.86 -5.98 -17.74
C GLU A 240 0.49 -6.03 -16.25
N GLY A 241 0.34 -4.85 -15.62
CA GLY A 241 -0.04 -4.72 -14.22
C GLY A 241 1.12 -4.89 -13.24
N SER A 242 0.78 -4.96 -11.96
CA SER A 242 1.72 -5.04 -10.85
C SER A 242 1.43 -6.27 -9.97
N VAL A 243 2.50 -6.88 -9.44
CA VAL A 243 2.38 -7.80 -8.31
C VAL A 243 2.27 -6.96 -7.06
N SER A 244 1.11 -6.95 -6.43
CA SER A 244 0.80 -6.02 -5.35
C SER A 244 -0.22 -6.59 -4.37
N TYR A 245 -0.11 -6.22 -3.09
CA TYR A 245 -1.16 -6.38 -2.11
C TYR A 245 -2.20 -5.23 -2.16
N TRP A 246 -1.96 -4.23 -3.05
CA TRP A 246 -2.88 -3.08 -3.21
C TRP A 246 -3.39 -2.93 -4.64
N PRO A 247 -3.94 -3.98 -5.27
CA PRO A 247 -4.44 -3.89 -6.64
C PRO A 247 -5.50 -2.79 -6.75
N GLY A 248 -5.24 -1.75 -7.56
CA GLY A 248 -6.12 -0.60 -7.72
C GLY A 248 -6.14 0.39 -6.53
N GLY A 249 -5.24 0.24 -5.54
CA GLY A 249 -5.15 1.13 -4.37
C GLY A 249 -4.45 2.47 -4.62
N TRP A 250 -3.91 2.70 -5.79
CA TRP A 250 -3.23 3.95 -6.16
C TRP A 250 -4.20 4.98 -6.72
N LEU A 251 -4.30 6.13 -6.07
CA LEU A 251 -5.14 7.25 -6.47
C LEU A 251 -4.27 8.49 -6.69
N ARG A 252 -4.18 8.97 -7.94
CA ARG A 252 -3.47 10.21 -8.24
C ARG A 252 -4.43 11.39 -8.17
N ARG A 253 -4.03 12.45 -7.44
CA ARG A 253 -4.77 13.71 -7.44
C ARG A 253 -4.44 14.50 -8.71
N ILE A 254 -5.46 14.85 -9.49
CA ILE A 254 -5.31 15.54 -10.79
C ILE A 254 -5.57 17.04 -10.71
N ARG A 255 -6.25 17.53 -9.64
CA ARG A 255 -6.55 18.95 -9.42
C ARG A 255 -6.82 19.30 -7.96
#